data_0921d489dd199cdba1eaad8ec19292c0
#
_entry.id   0921d489dd199cdba1eaad8ec19292c0
#
_cell.length_a   1.000
_cell.length_b   1.000
_cell.length_c   1.000
_cell.angle_alpha   90.00
_cell.angle_beta   90.00
_cell.angle_gamma   90.00
#
_symmetry.space_group_name_H-M   'P 1'
#
loop_
_entity.id
_entity.type
_entity.pdbx_description
1 polymer ?
#
loop_
_entity_poly.entity_id
_entity_poly.type
_entity_poly.pdbx_seq_one_letter_code
_entity_poly.pdbx_strand_id
1 'polypeptide(L)'
;MSRLEFDFEPLNKVLDGKEVTKDEAHEIFLHSEYNSEKIFKVASNLRDQHKGKVVSFSKKAFFNIVNLCRDTCSYCTYKAEIGESKISMMNIDDVKKLAKSATKLRCTEALLVTGESPEQKYDEASKWLGKNGFSSTGE
;
A
#
# COMPACT_ATOMS: atom_id res chain seq x y z
N MET A 1 27.90 23.23 -10.11
CA MET A 1 27.44 22.38 -9.01
C MET A 1 28.51 21.35 -8.71
N SER A 2 29.03 21.30 -7.48
CA SER A 2 30.04 20.31 -7.09
C SER A 2 29.44 18.91 -7.19
N ARG A 3 30.18 17.96 -7.76
CA ARG A 3 29.80 16.55 -7.81
C ARG A 3 29.65 16.04 -6.37
N LEU A 4 28.59 15.31 -6.09
CA LEU A 4 28.47 14.57 -4.83
C LEU A 4 29.47 13.42 -4.87
N GLU A 5 30.31 13.32 -3.86
CA GLU A 5 31.29 12.26 -3.69
C GLU A 5 31.23 11.77 -2.24
N PHE A 6 31.33 10.48 -2.04
CA PHE A 6 31.24 9.83 -0.74
C PHE A 6 32.44 8.91 -0.52
N ASP A 7 32.84 8.74 0.73
CA ASP A 7 33.89 7.79 1.14
C ASP A 7 33.42 6.32 1.05
N PHE A 8 32.44 6.04 0.22
CA PHE A 8 31.86 4.71 0.04
C PHE A 8 31.59 4.45 -1.44
N GLU A 9 32.49 3.66 -2.04
CA GLU A 9 32.55 3.44 -3.48
C GLU A 9 31.24 2.93 -4.10
N PRO A 10 30.45 2.01 -3.49
CA PRO A 10 29.18 1.59 -4.07
C PRO A 10 28.19 2.73 -4.31
N LEU A 11 28.17 3.76 -3.46
CA LEU A 11 27.30 4.94 -3.67
C LEU A 11 27.80 5.84 -4.80
N ASN A 12 29.12 5.99 -4.95
CA ASN A 12 29.71 6.75 -6.06
C ASN A 12 29.44 6.07 -7.39
N LYS A 13 29.55 4.74 -7.42
CA LYS A 13 29.22 3.93 -8.59
C LYS A 13 27.76 4.14 -9.05
N VAL A 14 26.82 4.19 -8.10
CA VAL A 14 25.40 4.51 -8.37
C VAL A 14 25.25 5.93 -8.92
N LEU A 15 25.95 6.93 -8.38
CA LEU A 15 25.92 8.30 -8.88
C LEU A 15 26.47 8.42 -10.31
N ASP A 16 27.40 7.56 -10.69
CA ASP A 16 27.95 7.46 -12.04
C ASP A 16 27.02 6.74 -13.03
N GLY A 17 25.85 6.30 -12.60
CA GLY A 17 24.89 5.56 -13.42
C GLY A 17 25.31 4.12 -13.72
N LYS A 18 26.24 3.57 -12.94
CA LYS A 18 26.70 2.19 -13.06
C LYS A 18 25.84 1.28 -12.18
N GLU A 19 25.67 0.05 -12.63
CA GLU A 19 24.97 -0.97 -11.85
C GLU A 19 25.82 -1.43 -10.66
N VAL A 20 25.19 -1.64 -9.53
CA VAL A 20 25.80 -2.28 -8.35
C VAL A 20 25.61 -3.78 -8.41
N THR A 21 26.63 -4.50 -7.98
CA THR A 21 26.54 -5.95 -7.80
C THR A 21 25.67 -6.30 -6.61
N LYS A 22 25.30 -7.58 -6.47
CA LYS A 22 24.55 -8.07 -5.30
C LYS A 22 25.31 -7.83 -4.00
N ASP A 23 26.63 -8.02 -3.99
CA ASP A 23 27.46 -7.85 -2.81
C ASP A 23 27.56 -6.36 -2.44
N GLU A 24 27.76 -5.47 -3.40
CA GLU A 24 27.74 -4.02 -3.18
C GLU A 24 26.38 -3.54 -2.65
N ALA A 25 25.27 -4.07 -3.18
CA ALA A 25 23.92 -3.75 -2.67
C ALA A 25 23.75 -4.22 -1.23
N HIS A 26 24.29 -5.40 -0.87
CA HIS A 26 24.28 -5.90 0.50
C HIS A 26 25.14 -5.03 1.43
N GLU A 27 26.31 -4.56 0.96
CA GLU A 27 27.12 -3.60 1.70
C GLU A 27 26.37 -2.29 1.95
N ILE A 28 25.69 -1.73 0.94
CA ILE A 28 24.87 -0.52 1.09
C ILE A 28 23.80 -0.74 2.17
N PHE A 29 23.16 -1.90 2.18
CA PHE A 29 22.14 -2.24 3.18
C PHE A 29 22.73 -2.34 4.60
N LEU A 30 23.85 -3.02 4.77
CA LEU A 30 24.52 -3.13 6.07
C LEU A 30 25.01 -1.78 6.63
N HIS A 31 25.42 -0.86 5.74
CA HIS A 31 25.83 0.49 6.12
C HIS A 31 24.68 1.46 6.31
N SER A 32 23.43 1.03 6.10
CA SER A 32 22.26 1.92 6.17
C SER A 32 22.04 2.54 7.55
N GLU A 33 22.37 1.84 8.62
CA GLU A 33 22.24 2.34 10.00
C GLU A 33 23.14 3.56 10.27
N TYR A 34 24.32 3.60 9.68
CA TYR A 34 25.35 4.64 9.92
C TYR A 34 25.41 5.71 8.81
N ASN A 35 24.88 5.42 7.63
CA ASN A 35 24.98 6.26 6.44
C ASN A 35 23.64 6.52 5.74
N SER A 36 22.51 6.40 6.44
CA SER A 36 21.18 6.57 5.86
C SER A 36 21.02 7.90 5.11
N GLU A 37 21.54 9.01 5.65
CA GLU A 37 21.48 10.32 5.00
C GLU A 37 22.20 10.34 3.63
N LYS A 38 23.37 9.69 3.55
CA LYS A 38 24.13 9.60 2.28
C LYS A 38 23.36 8.76 1.27
N ILE A 39 22.81 7.62 1.69
CA ILE A 39 21.99 6.73 0.85
C ILE A 39 20.76 7.48 0.33
N PHE A 40 20.01 8.17 1.20
CA PHE A 40 18.84 8.97 0.81
C PHE A 40 19.20 10.11 -0.14
N LYS A 41 20.36 10.72 0.04
CA LYS A 41 20.84 11.78 -0.86
C LYS A 41 21.15 11.25 -2.26
N VAL A 42 21.77 10.06 -2.36
CA VAL A 42 22.00 9.37 -3.64
C VAL A 42 20.68 8.98 -4.28
N ALA A 43 19.79 8.32 -3.55
CA ALA A 43 18.48 7.91 -4.04
C ALA A 43 17.63 9.10 -4.53
N SER A 44 17.65 10.22 -3.78
CA SER A 44 16.97 11.45 -4.17
C SER A 44 17.57 12.06 -5.46
N ASN A 45 18.90 12.04 -5.59
CA ASN A 45 19.57 12.53 -6.78
C ASN A 45 19.19 11.70 -8.02
N LEU A 46 19.23 10.36 -7.92
CA LEU A 46 18.79 9.47 -8.99
C LEU A 46 17.34 9.72 -9.39
N ARG A 47 16.45 9.82 -8.40
CA ARG A 47 15.04 10.13 -8.67
C ARG A 47 14.94 11.45 -9.45
N ASP A 48 15.61 12.51 -9.01
CA ASP A 48 15.54 13.84 -9.61
C ASP A 48 16.09 13.84 -11.03
N GLN A 49 17.15 13.06 -11.31
CA GLN A 49 17.69 12.88 -12.66
C GLN A 49 16.70 12.22 -13.62
N HIS A 50 15.96 11.18 -13.16
CA HIS A 50 15.08 10.38 -14.01
C HIS A 50 13.63 10.85 -14.03
N LYS A 51 13.13 11.42 -12.93
CA LYS A 51 11.71 11.81 -12.73
C LYS A 51 11.51 13.29 -12.49
N GLY A 52 12.58 14.07 -12.37
CA GLY A 52 12.51 15.48 -11.99
C GLY A 52 12.14 15.66 -10.51
N LYS A 53 11.91 16.93 -10.14
CA LYS A 53 11.62 17.32 -8.75
C LYS A 53 10.13 17.29 -8.40
N VAL A 54 9.27 16.94 -9.36
CA VAL A 54 7.82 16.87 -9.15
C VAL A 54 7.45 15.51 -8.56
N VAL A 55 6.81 15.53 -7.42
CA VAL A 55 6.23 14.34 -6.79
C VAL A 55 4.74 14.31 -7.11
N SER A 56 4.30 13.26 -7.79
CA SER A 56 2.88 13.00 -8.04
C SER A 56 2.27 12.20 -6.89
N PHE A 57 0.99 12.39 -6.66
CA PHE A 57 0.22 11.55 -5.74
C PHE A 57 -1.15 11.24 -6.36
N SER A 58 -1.72 10.12 -5.95
CA SER A 58 -3.09 9.77 -6.27
C SER A 58 -3.98 9.96 -5.04
N LYS A 59 -5.03 10.76 -5.18
CA LYS A 59 -6.02 10.97 -4.13
C LYS A 59 -7.03 9.85 -4.18
N LYS A 60 -6.88 8.85 -3.30
CA LYS A 60 -7.70 7.63 -3.27
C LYS A 60 -8.77 7.69 -2.19
N ALA A 61 -9.92 7.14 -2.48
CA ALA A 61 -10.91 6.75 -1.48
C ALA A 61 -10.82 5.24 -1.23
N PHE A 62 -10.70 4.84 0.04
CA PHE A 62 -10.71 3.44 0.45
C PHE A 62 -12.15 2.99 0.70
N PHE A 63 -12.57 1.95 0.01
CA PHE A 63 -13.85 1.29 0.17
C PHE A 63 -13.61 -0.01 0.92
N ASN A 64 -13.79 0.01 2.23
CA ASN A 64 -13.66 -1.17 3.09
C ASN A 64 -14.91 -2.02 2.98
N ILE A 65 -15.02 -2.79 1.90
CA ILE A 65 -16.22 -3.55 1.55
C ILE A 65 -16.56 -4.55 2.64
N VAL A 66 -15.61 -5.42 2.97
CA VAL A 66 -15.75 -6.41 4.04
C VAL A 66 -14.40 -6.58 4.73
N ASN A 67 -14.37 -6.53 6.06
CA ASN A 67 -13.16 -6.77 6.84
C ASN A 67 -13.20 -8.06 7.68
N LEU A 68 -14.24 -8.88 7.57
CA LEU A 68 -14.16 -10.28 7.95
C LEU A 68 -13.29 -11.00 6.90
N CYS A 69 -12.44 -11.92 7.34
CA CYS A 69 -11.48 -12.60 6.47
C CYS A 69 -11.24 -14.03 6.96
N ARG A 70 -11.21 -15.02 6.06
CA ARG A 70 -10.89 -16.40 6.44
C ARG A 70 -9.42 -16.57 6.83
N ASP A 71 -8.52 -15.74 6.26
CA ASP A 71 -7.09 -15.84 6.47
C ASP A 71 -6.63 -15.29 7.83
N THR A 72 -5.40 -15.65 8.22
CA THR A 72 -4.81 -15.31 9.53
C THR A 72 -3.42 -14.67 9.39
N CYS A 73 -3.28 -13.74 8.44
CA CYS A 73 -2.01 -13.04 8.20
C CYS A 73 -1.55 -12.28 9.45
N SER A 74 -0.35 -12.58 9.93
CA SER A 74 0.18 -12.04 11.20
C SER A 74 0.37 -10.51 11.21
N TYR A 75 0.50 -9.89 10.04
CA TYR A 75 0.68 -8.44 9.90
C TYR A 75 -0.63 -7.67 9.65
N CYS A 76 -1.76 -8.36 9.51
CA CYS A 76 -3.02 -7.73 9.09
C CYS A 76 -3.69 -7.01 10.26
N THR A 77 -3.80 -5.68 10.14
CA THR A 77 -4.55 -4.81 11.08
C THR A 77 -5.97 -4.50 10.60
N TYR A 78 -6.30 -4.89 9.36
CA TYR A 78 -7.59 -4.63 8.73
C TYR A 78 -8.67 -5.60 9.19
N LYS A 79 -8.31 -6.87 9.37
CA LYS A 79 -9.25 -7.93 9.73
C LYS A 79 -9.98 -7.63 11.05
N ALA A 80 -11.27 -7.89 11.06
CA ALA A 80 -12.10 -7.94 12.26
C ALA A 80 -12.53 -9.39 12.58
N GLU A 81 -12.82 -9.66 13.85
CA GLU A 81 -13.45 -10.89 14.30
C GLU A 81 -14.90 -10.62 14.70
N ILE A 82 -15.72 -11.70 14.70
CA ILE A 82 -17.14 -11.60 15.08
C ILE A 82 -17.26 -11.05 16.50
N GLY A 83 -18.14 -10.07 16.69
CA GLY A 83 -18.36 -9.38 17.95
C GLY A 83 -17.55 -8.09 18.15
N GLU A 84 -16.58 -7.82 17.29
CA GLU A 84 -15.84 -6.55 17.36
C GLU A 84 -16.63 -5.39 16.75
N SER A 85 -16.56 -4.21 17.38
CA SER A 85 -17.24 -3.00 16.90
C SER A 85 -16.70 -2.45 15.57
N LYS A 86 -15.51 -2.87 15.16
CA LYS A 86 -14.88 -2.46 13.90
C LYS A 86 -15.33 -3.24 12.68
N ILE A 87 -16.24 -4.23 12.82
CA ILE A 87 -16.75 -4.99 11.67
C ILE A 87 -17.38 -4.02 10.65
N SER A 88 -16.96 -4.18 9.40
CA SER A 88 -17.50 -3.44 8.26
C SER A 88 -17.96 -4.42 7.19
N MET A 89 -19.21 -4.26 6.75
CA MET A 89 -19.81 -4.98 5.64
C MET A 89 -20.69 -3.99 4.88
N MET A 90 -20.13 -3.41 3.81
CA MET A 90 -20.79 -2.35 3.04
C MET A 90 -21.79 -2.94 2.04
N ASN A 91 -23.02 -2.48 2.08
CA ASN A 91 -23.98 -2.75 1.02
C ASN A 91 -23.80 -1.75 -0.14
N ILE A 92 -24.53 -1.99 -1.25
CA ILE A 92 -24.45 -1.13 -2.46
C ILE A 92 -24.76 0.35 -2.17
N ASP A 93 -25.69 0.62 -1.28
CA ASP A 93 -26.04 2.01 -0.95
C ASP A 93 -24.95 2.71 -0.13
N ASP A 94 -24.25 1.99 0.73
CA ASP A 94 -23.08 2.50 1.45
C ASP A 94 -21.94 2.81 0.49
N VAL A 95 -21.68 1.92 -0.46
CA VAL A 95 -20.69 2.15 -1.54
C VAL A 95 -21.06 3.39 -2.35
N LYS A 96 -22.35 3.56 -2.76
CA LYS A 96 -22.82 4.74 -3.48
C LYS A 96 -22.65 6.03 -2.67
N LYS A 97 -22.96 6.02 -1.37
CA LYS A 97 -22.79 7.18 -0.48
C LYS A 97 -21.32 7.58 -0.39
N LEU A 98 -20.43 6.59 -0.19
CA LEU A 98 -19.00 6.84 -0.13
C LEU A 98 -18.46 7.36 -1.46
N ALA A 99 -18.88 6.80 -2.59
CA ALA A 99 -18.50 7.26 -3.92
C ALA A 99 -18.91 8.73 -4.17
N LYS A 100 -20.12 9.12 -3.78
CA LYS A 100 -20.56 10.52 -3.85
C LYS A 100 -19.69 11.43 -3.00
N SER A 101 -19.29 11.01 -1.81
CA SER A 101 -18.39 11.77 -0.93
C SER A 101 -16.99 11.87 -1.53
N ALA A 102 -16.46 10.78 -2.06
CA ALA A 102 -15.18 10.74 -2.74
C ALA A 102 -15.13 11.69 -3.95
N THR A 103 -16.21 11.72 -4.75
CA THR A 103 -16.34 12.65 -5.88
C THR A 103 -16.33 14.11 -5.43
N LYS A 104 -17.08 14.45 -4.37
CA LYS A 104 -17.06 15.81 -3.78
C LYS A 104 -15.68 16.23 -3.32
N LEU A 105 -14.91 15.29 -2.78
CA LEU A 105 -13.52 15.49 -2.34
C LEU A 105 -12.51 15.43 -3.51
N ARG A 106 -12.98 15.27 -4.75
CA ARG A 106 -12.14 15.15 -5.95
C ARG A 106 -11.12 14.02 -5.84
N CYS A 107 -11.53 12.86 -5.29
CA CYS A 107 -10.71 11.66 -5.38
C CYS A 107 -10.65 11.18 -6.83
N THR A 108 -9.48 10.75 -7.25
CA THR A 108 -9.20 10.29 -8.64
C THR A 108 -9.28 8.78 -8.77
N GLU A 109 -9.21 8.08 -7.65
CA GLU A 109 -9.21 6.61 -7.63
C GLU A 109 -10.05 6.08 -6.46
N ALA A 110 -10.66 4.91 -6.66
CA ALA A 110 -11.29 4.10 -5.63
C ALA A 110 -10.44 2.84 -5.41
N LEU A 111 -10.06 2.57 -4.17
CA LEU A 111 -9.43 1.32 -3.78
C LEU A 111 -10.43 0.48 -3.00
N LEU A 112 -10.90 -0.61 -3.61
CA LEU A 112 -11.81 -1.55 -2.97
C LEU A 112 -10.97 -2.57 -2.19
N VAL A 113 -11.23 -2.68 -0.90
CA VAL A 113 -10.52 -3.57 0.02
C VAL A 113 -11.52 -4.55 0.62
N THR A 114 -11.20 -5.83 0.57
CA THR A 114 -12.04 -6.88 1.13
C THR A 114 -11.18 -7.91 1.85
N GLY A 115 -11.74 -8.54 2.88
CA GLY A 115 -11.20 -9.77 3.42
C GLY A 115 -11.40 -10.93 2.45
N GLU A 116 -10.53 -11.91 2.50
CA GLU A 116 -10.58 -13.10 1.64
C GLU A 116 -11.74 -14.01 2.07
N SER A 117 -12.66 -14.24 1.14
CA SER A 117 -13.75 -15.24 1.21
C SER A 117 -14.33 -15.45 2.63
N PRO A 118 -14.80 -14.41 3.31
CA PRO A 118 -15.32 -14.53 4.67
C PRO A 118 -16.49 -15.49 4.79
N GLU A 119 -17.29 -15.66 3.73
CA GLU A 119 -18.42 -16.59 3.65
C GLU A 119 -18.01 -18.05 3.84
N GLN A 120 -16.76 -18.40 3.61
CA GLN A 120 -16.24 -19.75 3.82
C GLN A 120 -15.90 -20.05 5.29
N LYS A 121 -15.87 -19.03 6.15
CA LYS A 121 -15.49 -19.15 7.55
C LYS A 121 -16.57 -18.67 8.52
N TYR A 122 -17.33 -17.68 8.14
CA TYR A 122 -18.31 -17.02 9.02
C TYR A 122 -19.71 -17.13 8.45
N ASP A 123 -20.61 -17.79 9.17
CA ASP A 123 -22.03 -17.91 8.82
C ASP A 123 -22.71 -16.53 8.70
N GLU A 124 -22.27 -15.57 9.50
CA GLU A 124 -22.76 -14.20 9.47
C GLU A 124 -22.47 -13.54 8.11
N ALA A 125 -21.31 -13.78 7.53
CA ALA A 125 -20.94 -13.27 6.21
C ALA A 125 -21.83 -13.91 5.13
N SER A 126 -22.03 -15.22 5.15
CA SER A 126 -22.92 -15.93 4.22
C SER A 126 -24.35 -15.43 4.30
N LYS A 127 -24.88 -15.27 5.52
CA LYS A 127 -26.24 -14.74 5.77
C LYS A 127 -26.39 -13.30 5.26
N TRP A 128 -25.38 -12.47 5.50
CA TRP A 128 -25.38 -11.09 5.05
C TRP A 128 -25.34 -10.98 3.52
N LEU A 129 -24.48 -11.75 2.86
CA LEU A 129 -24.40 -11.83 1.41
C LEU A 129 -25.74 -12.25 0.80
N GLY A 130 -26.32 -13.37 1.27
CA GLY A 130 -27.61 -13.87 0.79
C GLY A 130 -28.75 -12.86 0.97
N LYS A 131 -28.77 -12.11 2.11
CA LYS A 131 -29.73 -11.02 2.34
C LYS A 131 -29.60 -9.87 1.34
N ASN A 132 -28.41 -9.64 0.81
CA ASN A 132 -28.11 -8.60 -0.18
C ASN A 132 -28.12 -9.12 -1.63
N GLY A 133 -28.48 -10.38 -1.86
CA GLY A 133 -28.61 -10.98 -3.18
C GLY A 133 -27.31 -11.50 -3.80
N PHE A 134 -26.30 -11.73 -2.98
CA PHE A 134 -24.99 -12.23 -3.39
C PHE A 134 -24.73 -13.63 -2.85
N SER A 135 -23.95 -14.42 -3.56
CA SER A 135 -23.49 -15.75 -3.14
C SER A 135 -22.04 -15.73 -2.62
N SER A 136 -21.26 -14.77 -3.02
CA SER A 136 -19.86 -14.63 -2.62
C SER A 136 -19.44 -13.16 -2.47
N THR A 137 -18.34 -12.95 -1.75
CA THR A 137 -17.73 -11.61 -1.61
C THR A 137 -17.19 -11.05 -2.93
N GLY A 138 -16.95 -11.91 -3.93
CA GLY A 138 -16.43 -11.52 -5.24
C GLY A 138 -17.50 -11.02 -6.22
N GLU A 139 -18.79 -11.16 -5.91
CA GLU A 139 -19.89 -10.64 -6.71
C GLU A 139 -20.19 -9.17 -6.40
#